data_82419927e5de1eb3e8f45d744f6c2c42
#
_entry.id   82419927e5de1eb3e8f45d744f6c2c42
#
_cell.length_a   1.000
_cell.length_b   1.000
_cell.length_c   1.000
_cell.angle_alpha   90.00
_cell.angle_beta   90.00
_cell.angle_gamma   90.00
#
_symmetry.space_group_name_H-M   'P 1'
#
loop_
_entity.id
_entity.type
_entity.pdbx_description
1 polymer ?
#
loop_
_entity_poly.entity_id
_entity_poly.type
_entity_poly.pdbx_seq_one_letter_code
_entity_poly.pdbx_strand_id
1 'polypeptide(L)'
;MSLVINHNLMAMSAARYLSASYNRLSTSVSRLASGLRINSAADDAAGLAIREMMRTDIRVLNQGVRNANDALSLIQTADGALSVIDEKLTRMKELAEQAATGTYTNAQRLIMDSEYQAMASEITRIAMATDFNGVKLLDGSLSGSALDGSQQMKIHFGTGNSSAEDYYYIKINAATASALGVGNNIAAGTAGYTISTQSAAQVDRKSTRLNSS
;
A
#
# COMPACT_ATOMS: atom_id res chain seq x y z
N MET A 1 48.98 -69.51 -5.08
CA MET A 1 48.25 -68.44 -5.76
C MET A 1 48.38 -68.70 -7.26
N SER A 2 47.29 -69.02 -7.93
CA SER A 2 47.33 -69.18 -9.39
C SER A 2 47.39 -67.78 -10.03
N LEU A 3 48.51 -67.48 -10.67
CA LEU A 3 48.73 -66.35 -11.54
C LEU A 3 47.81 -66.50 -12.77
N VAL A 4 46.66 -65.93 -12.77
CA VAL A 4 45.79 -65.89 -13.96
C VAL A 4 46.16 -64.63 -14.75
N ILE A 5 46.88 -64.82 -15.84
CA ILE A 5 47.51 -63.76 -16.67
C ILE A 5 46.40 -62.92 -17.40
N ASN A 6 45.25 -63.51 -17.69
CA ASN A 6 44.19 -62.84 -18.42
C ASN A 6 43.15 -62.08 -17.57
N HIS A 7 43.09 -62.25 -16.24
CA HIS A 7 42.11 -61.64 -15.37
C HIS A 7 42.74 -61.29 -14.02
N ASN A 8 43.19 -60.06 -13.84
CA ASN A 8 43.65 -59.58 -12.54
C ASN A 8 42.47 -59.07 -11.67
N LEU A 9 41.84 -59.98 -10.90
CA LEU A 9 40.74 -59.71 -10.03
C LEU A 9 41.05 -58.64 -8.94
N MET A 10 42.31 -58.57 -8.51
CA MET A 10 42.71 -57.53 -7.53
C MET A 10 42.76 -56.15 -8.16
N ALA A 11 43.27 -56.02 -9.37
CA ALA A 11 43.28 -54.77 -10.11
C ALA A 11 41.87 -54.32 -10.46
N MET A 12 40.98 -55.23 -10.85
CA MET A 12 39.57 -54.94 -11.11
C MET A 12 38.81 -54.49 -9.85
N SER A 13 39.08 -55.11 -8.69
CA SER A 13 38.51 -54.70 -7.42
C SER A 13 39.03 -53.34 -6.98
N ALA A 14 40.32 -53.09 -7.10
CA ALA A 14 40.93 -51.80 -6.81
C ALA A 14 40.35 -50.68 -7.70
N ALA A 15 40.17 -50.93 -9.00
CA ALA A 15 39.57 -49.97 -9.92
C ALA A 15 38.10 -49.66 -9.55
N ARG A 16 37.33 -50.67 -9.12
CA ARG A 16 35.95 -50.47 -8.64
C ARG A 16 35.90 -49.64 -7.37
N TYR A 17 36.77 -49.91 -6.37
CA TYR A 17 36.81 -49.10 -5.14
C TYR A 17 37.27 -47.67 -5.41
N LEU A 18 38.25 -47.51 -6.31
CA LEU A 18 38.69 -46.18 -6.72
C LEU A 18 37.57 -45.39 -7.39
N SER A 19 36.84 -45.98 -8.34
CA SER A 19 35.70 -45.36 -9.00
C SER A 19 34.61 -45.00 -8.01
N ALA A 20 34.28 -45.88 -7.04
CA ALA A 20 33.30 -45.59 -5.99
C ALA A 20 33.76 -44.43 -5.09
N SER A 21 35.06 -44.35 -4.78
CA SER A 21 35.65 -43.25 -3.99
C SER A 21 35.60 -41.93 -4.74
N TYR A 22 35.90 -41.92 -6.03
CA TYR A 22 35.79 -40.72 -6.88
C TYR A 22 34.34 -40.24 -6.98
N ASN A 23 33.35 -41.11 -7.11
CA ASN A 23 31.94 -40.73 -7.14
C ASN A 23 31.50 -40.09 -5.82
N ARG A 24 31.90 -40.66 -4.68
CA ARG A 24 31.62 -40.07 -3.36
C ARG A 24 32.30 -38.71 -3.19
N LEU A 25 33.53 -38.58 -3.62
CA LEU A 25 34.26 -37.31 -3.60
C LEU A 25 33.57 -36.27 -4.46
N SER A 26 33.18 -36.60 -5.69
CA SER A 26 32.46 -35.71 -6.60
C SER A 26 31.16 -35.21 -5.99
N THR A 27 30.37 -36.10 -5.38
CA THR A 27 29.14 -35.73 -4.67
C THR A 27 29.43 -34.79 -3.50
N SER A 28 30.46 -35.07 -2.70
CA SER A 28 30.84 -34.23 -1.55
C SER A 28 31.36 -32.87 -2.00
N VAL A 29 32.14 -32.78 -3.05
CA VAL A 29 32.62 -31.51 -3.63
C VAL A 29 31.46 -30.70 -4.19
N SER A 30 30.52 -31.33 -4.90
CA SER A 30 29.31 -30.69 -5.41
C SER A 30 28.47 -30.09 -4.28
N ARG A 31 28.28 -30.84 -3.18
CA ARG A 31 27.56 -30.36 -1.98
C ARG A 31 28.27 -29.20 -1.29
N LEU A 32 29.61 -29.31 -1.18
CA LEU A 32 30.41 -28.24 -0.58
C LEU A 32 30.38 -26.96 -1.43
N ALA A 33 30.52 -27.10 -2.75
CA ALA A 33 30.49 -25.96 -3.68
C ALA A 33 29.14 -25.26 -3.74
N SER A 34 28.02 -26.02 -3.67
CA SER A 34 26.67 -25.47 -3.66
C SER A 34 26.24 -24.99 -2.27
N GLY A 35 26.85 -25.45 -1.18
CA GLY A 35 26.42 -25.25 0.18
C GLY A 35 25.11 -25.99 0.53
N LEU A 36 24.64 -26.87 -0.35
CA LEU A 36 23.34 -27.56 -0.21
C LEU A 36 23.55 -29.07 -0.09
N ARG A 37 22.84 -29.70 0.85
CA ARG A 37 22.85 -31.16 1.03
C ARG A 37 22.16 -31.90 -0.11
N ILE A 38 21.07 -31.35 -0.64
CA ILE A 38 20.28 -31.90 -1.76
C ILE A 38 20.54 -30.99 -2.96
N ASN A 39 21.23 -31.51 -3.96
CA ASN A 39 21.66 -30.74 -5.14
C ASN A 39 20.91 -31.15 -6.41
N SER A 40 20.47 -32.41 -6.46
CA SER A 40 19.76 -32.96 -7.60
C SER A 40 18.57 -33.81 -7.14
N ALA A 41 17.62 -34.05 -8.07
CA ALA A 41 16.48 -34.90 -7.83
C ALA A 41 16.89 -36.36 -7.54
N ALA A 42 18.09 -36.76 -7.96
CA ALA A 42 18.69 -38.09 -7.69
C ALA A 42 19.11 -38.27 -6.21
N ASP A 43 19.41 -37.17 -5.50
CA ASP A 43 19.74 -37.21 -4.07
C ASP A 43 18.49 -37.42 -3.21
N ASP A 44 17.42 -36.64 -3.48
CA ASP A 44 16.12 -36.70 -2.80
C ASP A 44 15.10 -35.84 -3.57
N ALA A 45 14.23 -36.51 -4.33
CA ALA A 45 13.23 -35.83 -5.15
C ALA A 45 12.17 -35.09 -4.31
N ALA A 46 11.74 -35.69 -3.18
CA ALA A 46 10.74 -35.10 -2.30
C ALA A 46 11.30 -33.89 -1.54
N GLY A 47 12.49 -34.02 -0.98
CA GLY A 47 13.19 -32.92 -0.31
C GLY A 47 13.53 -31.75 -1.25
N LEU A 48 13.86 -32.05 -2.52
CA LEU A 48 14.09 -31.03 -3.54
C LEU A 48 12.80 -30.24 -3.81
N ALA A 49 11.67 -30.92 -4.00
CA ALA A 49 10.38 -30.27 -4.23
C ALA A 49 9.99 -29.33 -3.08
N ILE A 50 10.10 -29.81 -1.82
CA ILE A 50 9.80 -28.99 -0.63
C ILE A 50 10.75 -27.78 -0.55
N ARG A 51 12.04 -27.98 -0.83
CA ARG A 51 13.02 -26.90 -0.85
C ARG A 51 12.67 -25.82 -1.84
N GLU A 52 12.28 -26.17 -3.07
CA GLU A 52 11.92 -25.20 -4.10
C GLU A 52 10.61 -24.48 -3.77
N MET A 53 9.63 -25.16 -3.17
CA MET A 53 8.42 -24.52 -2.65
C MET A 53 8.77 -23.48 -1.58
N MET A 54 9.51 -23.86 -0.54
CA MET A 54 9.94 -22.93 0.51
C MET A 54 10.77 -21.76 -0.02
N ARG A 55 11.64 -22.02 -1.00
CA ARG A 55 12.45 -20.98 -1.66
C ARG A 55 11.58 -20.00 -2.44
N THR A 56 10.52 -20.48 -3.07
CA THR A 56 9.52 -19.64 -3.75
C THR A 56 8.77 -18.81 -2.74
N ASP A 57 8.29 -19.41 -1.64
CA ASP A 57 7.58 -18.71 -0.58
C ASP A 57 8.42 -17.59 0.04
N ILE A 58 9.69 -17.85 0.32
CA ILE A 58 10.62 -16.83 0.81
C ILE A 58 10.74 -15.66 -0.18
N ARG A 59 10.81 -15.93 -1.49
CA ARG A 59 10.90 -14.88 -2.51
C ARG A 59 9.60 -14.07 -2.58
N VAL A 60 8.45 -14.74 -2.52
CA VAL A 60 7.13 -14.09 -2.52
C VAL A 60 6.96 -13.23 -1.27
N LEU A 61 7.30 -13.74 -0.09
CA LEU A 61 7.24 -12.97 1.16
C LEU A 61 8.17 -11.75 1.15
N ASN A 62 9.38 -11.88 0.59
CA ASN A 62 10.27 -10.74 0.41
C ASN A 62 9.68 -9.69 -0.55
N GLN A 63 8.93 -10.11 -1.59
CA GLN A 63 8.18 -9.17 -2.42
C GLN A 63 7.00 -8.56 -1.64
N GLY A 64 6.31 -9.35 -0.82
CA GLY A 64 5.26 -8.88 0.08
C GLY A 64 5.73 -7.78 1.03
N VAL A 65 6.93 -7.91 1.59
CA VAL A 65 7.54 -6.86 2.42
C VAL A 65 7.76 -5.57 1.62
N ARG A 66 8.22 -5.66 0.37
CA ARG A 66 8.37 -4.47 -0.50
C ARG A 66 7.01 -3.83 -0.77
N ASN A 67 6.01 -4.63 -1.14
CA ASN A 67 4.65 -4.14 -1.38
C ASN A 67 4.07 -3.44 -0.14
N ALA A 68 4.33 -3.95 1.06
CA ALA A 68 3.91 -3.33 2.31
C ALA A 68 4.62 -1.98 2.55
N ASN A 69 5.91 -1.87 2.23
CA ASN A 69 6.64 -0.60 2.33
C ASN A 69 6.15 0.43 1.31
N ASP A 70 5.79 0.00 0.09
CA ASP A 70 5.20 0.87 -0.92
C ASP A 70 3.82 1.37 -0.45
N ALA A 71 3.00 0.49 0.15
CA ALA A 71 1.72 0.86 0.74
C ALA A 71 1.89 1.86 1.90
N LEU A 72 2.91 1.68 2.74
CA LEU A 72 3.22 2.63 3.81
C LEU A 72 3.59 4.01 3.26
N SER A 73 4.40 4.05 2.20
CA SER A 73 4.78 5.29 1.52
C SER A 73 3.58 6.01 0.91
N LEU A 74 2.65 5.26 0.34
CA LEU A 74 1.38 5.76 -0.18
C LEU A 74 0.52 6.39 0.92
N ILE A 75 0.37 5.70 2.06
CA ILE A 75 -0.39 6.21 3.21
C ILE A 75 0.27 7.49 3.76
N GLN A 76 1.59 7.52 3.87
CA GLN A 76 2.32 8.72 4.32
C GLN A 76 2.13 9.91 3.37
N THR A 77 2.04 9.66 2.06
CA THR A 77 1.75 10.71 1.08
C THR A 77 0.32 11.26 1.26
N ALA A 78 -0.65 10.38 1.48
CA ALA A 78 -2.03 10.78 1.76
C ALA A 78 -2.14 11.54 3.09
N ASP A 79 -1.47 11.08 4.14
CA ASP A 79 -1.45 11.71 5.46
C ASP A 79 -0.85 13.13 5.41
N GLY A 80 0.25 13.29 4.68
CA GLY A 80 0.84 14.61 4.46
C GLY A 80 -0.12 15.59 3.77
N ALA A 81 -0.86 15.14 2.76
CA ALA A 81 -1.86 15.95 2.09
C ALA A 81 -3.06 16.27 2.99
N LEU A 82 -3.53 15.30 3.78
CA LEU A 82 -4.61 15.49 4.75
C LEU A 82 -4.24 16.47 5.84
N SER A 83 -2.98 16.48 6.30
CA SER A 83 -2.48 17.47 7.27
C SER A 83 -2.59 18.91 6.75
N VAL A 84 -2.30 19.13 5.45
CA VAL A 84 -2.46 20.45 4.83
C VAL A 84 -3.95 20.82 4.69
N ILE A 85 -4.81 19.86 4.37
CA ILE A 85 -6.27 20.08 4.31
C ILE A 85 -6.81 20.45 5.69
N ASP A 86 -6.35 19.80 6.75
CA ASP A 86 -6.76 20.10 8.13
C ASP A 86 -6.38 21.52 8.54
N GLU A 87 -5.20 22.01 8.17
CA GLU A 87 -4.80 23.41 8.38
C GLU A 87 -5.76 24.38 7.69
N LYS A 88 -6.18 24.09 6.45
CA LYS A 88 -7.14 24.91 5.72
C LYS A 88 -8.54 24.87 6.36
N LEU A 89 -9.00 23.69 6.80
CA LEU A 89 -10.26 23.53 7.51
C LEU A 89 -10.28 24.29 8.83
N THR A 90 -9.19 24.28 9.56
CA THR A 90 -9.04 25.06 10.80
C THR A 90 -9.18 26.56 10.50
N ARG A 91 -8.53 27.06 9.44
CA ARG A 91 -8.66 28.46 9.04
C ARG A 91 -10.07 28.81 8.57
N MET A 92 -10.71 27.92 7.79
CA MET A 92 -12.13 28.09 7.39
C MET A 92 -13.06 28.18 8.59
N LYS A 93 -12.82 27.38 9.63
CA LYS A 93 -13.58 27.41 10.88
C LYS A 93 -13.40 28.74 11.63
N GLU A 94 -12.18 29.30 11.67
CA GLU A 94 -11.92 30.63 12.23
C GLU A 94 -12.72 31.71 11.49
N LEU A 95 -12.70 31.69 10.15
CA LEU A 95 -13.45 32.64 9.33
C LEU A 95 -14.97 32.52 9.57
N ALA A 96 -15.48 31.29 9.66
CA ALA A 96 -16.90 31.06 9.95
C ALA A 96 -17.30 31.56 11.35
N GLU A 97 -16.45 31.34 12.37
CA GLU A 97 -16.67 31.85 13.72
C GLU A 97 -16.66 33.38 13.74
N GLN A 98 -15.71 34.02 13.02
CA GLN A 98 -15.64 35.46 12.89
C GLN A 98 -16.87 36.03 12.19
N ALA A 99 -17.31 35.43 11.08
CA ALA A 99 -18.49 35.87 10.34
C ALA A 99 -19.82 35.67 11.12
N ALA A 100 -19.87 34.66 12.03
CA ALA A 100 -21.02 34.40 12.88
C ALA A 100 -21.23 35.49 13.96
N THR A 101 -20.19 36.25 14.29
CA THR A 101 -20.24 37.33 15.28
C THR A 101 -21.07 38.51 14.73
N GLY A 102 -21.94 39.08 15.54
CA GLY A 102 -22.83 40.19 15.15
C GLY A 102 -22.17 41.57 14.91
N THR A 103 -20.84 41.66 15.14
CA THR A 103 -20.07 42.92 15.03
C THR A 103 -19.73 43.31 13.60
N TYR A 104 -19.81 42.38 12.64
CA TYR A 104 -19.45 42.59 11.25
C TYR A 104 -20.66 42.93 10.37
N THR A 105 -20.45 43.84 9.42
CA THR A 105 -21.44 44.17 8.39
C THR A 105 -21.49 43.09 7.31
N ASN A 106 -22.58 43.03 6.53
CA ASN A 106 -22.71 42.07 5.43
C ASN A 106 -21.63 42.28 4.36
N ALA A 107 -21.17 43.52 4.11
CA ALA A 107 -20.08 43.78 3.17
C ALA A 107 -18.75 43.18 3.65
N GLN A 108 -18.48 43.26 4.95
CA GLN A 108 -17.29 42.65 5.53
C GLN A 108 -17.38 41.10 5.51
N ARG A 109 -18.57 40.54 5.74
CA ARG A 109 -18.80 39.09 5.62
C ARG A 109 -18.61 38.59 4.20
N LEU A 110 -18.95 39.35 3.16
CA LEU A 110 -18.67 38.98 1.76
C LEU A 110 -17.16 38.89 1.48
N ILE A 111 -16.34 39.73 2.10
CA ILE A 111 -14.87 39.63 1.96
C ILE A 111 -14.37 38.36 2.62
N MET A 112 -14.84 38.05 3.84
CA MET A 112 -14.49 36.80 4.53
C MET A 112 -14.98 35.57 3.76
N ASP A 113 -16.18 35.63 3.14
CA ASP A 113 -16.69 34.55 2.30
C ASP A 113 -15.84 34.32 1.06
N SER A 114 -15.28 35.37 0.46
CA SER A 114 -14.36 35.18 -0.68
C SER A 114 -13.07 34.44 -0.29
N GLU A 115 -12.51 34.69 0.90
CA GLU A 115 -11.37 33.96 1.46
C GLU A 115 -11.77 32.49 1.77
N TYR A 116 -12.94 32.30 2.37
CA TYR A 116 -13.50 30.98 2.68
C TYR A 116 -13.67 30.11 1.43
N GLN A 117 -14.24 30.66 0.35
CA GLN A 117 -14.44 29.97 -0.92
C GLN A 117 -13.08 29.67 -1.63
N ALA A 118 -12.11 30.58 -1.50
CA ALA A 118 -10.77 30.33 -2.02
C ALA A 118 -10.10 29.13 -1.32
N MET A 119 -10.28 29.01 -0.01
CA MET A 119 -9.78 27.85 0.75
C MET A 119 -10.50 26.54 0.39
N ALA A 120 -11.80 26.57 0.19
CA ALA A 120 -12.56 25.40 -0.28
C ALA A 120 -12.10 24.92 -1.66
N SER A 121 -11.81 25.88 -2.56
CA SER A 121 -11.23 25.58 -3.87
C SER A 121 -9.84 24.97 -3.75
N GLU A 122 -9.02 25.48 -2.84
CA GLU A 122 -7.68 24.96 -2.59
C GLU A 122 -7.69 23.55 -1.99
N ILE A 123 -8.61 23.25 -1.06
CA ILE A 123 -8.83 21.89 -0.54
C ILE A 123 -9.15 20.93 -1.69
N THR A 124 -10.08 21.32 -2.57
CA THR A 124 -10.42 20.50 -3.74
C THR A 124 -9.21 20.32 -4.67
N ARG A 125 -8.41 21.37 -4.88
CA ARG A 125 -7.18 21.29 -5.69
C ARG A 125 -6.18 20.34 -5.10
N ILE A 126 -5.94 20.39 -3.78
CA ILE A 126 -5.03 19.48 -3.06
C ILE A 126 -5.52 18.04 -3.20
N ALA A 127 -6.81 17.80 -2.94
CA ALA A 127 -7.40 16.46 -3.04
C ALA A 127 -7.27 15.85 -4.45
N MET A 128 -7.45 16.68 -5.49
CA MET A 128 -7.33 16.25 -6.89
C MET A 128 -5.86 16.15 -7.36
N ALA A 129 -4.95 16.93 -6.78
CA ALA A 129 -3.55 16.93 -7.15
C ALA A 129 -2.77 15.79 -6.49
N THR A 130 -3.20 15.35 -5.30
CA THR A 130 -2.49 14.30 -4.55
C THR A 130 -2.59 12.96 -5.25
N ASP A 131 -1.46 12.47 -5.75
CA ASP A 131 -1.36 11.16 -6.35
C ASP A 131 -0.08 10.43 -5.91
N PHE A 132 -0.11 9.11 -6.01
CA PHE A 132 1.03 8.24 -5.81
C PHE A 132 1.18 7.33 -7.03
N ASN A 133 2.27 7.50 -7.78
CA ASN A 133 2.52 6.77 -9.03
C ASN A 133 1.34 6.84 -10.03
N GLY A 134 0.69 8.01 -10.15
CA GLY A 134 -0.45 8.23 -11.05
C GLY A 134 -1.81 7.75 -10.51
N VAL A 135 -1.85 7.16 -9.32
CA VAL A 135 -3.09 6.78 -8.64
C VAL A 135 -3.53 7.93 -7.74
N LYS A 136 -4.73 8.47 -7.95
CA LYS A 136 -5.32 9.50 -7.11
C LYS A 136 -5.72 8.90 -5.76
N LEU A 137 -5.41 9.64 -4.66
CA LEU A 137 -5.61 9.14 -3.31
C LEU A 137 -6.83 9.73 -2.61
N LEU A 138 -7.14 11.00 -2.86
CA LEU A 138 -8.12 11.79 -2.09
C LEU A 138 -9.32 12.26 -2.93
N ASP A 139 -9.41 11.84 -4.18
CA ASP A 139 -10.52 12.19 -5.09
C ASP A 139 -11.79 11.36 -4.88
N GLY A 140 -11.69 10.27 -4.11
CA GLY A 140 -12.77 9.32 -3.86
C GLY A 140 -12.73 8.06 -4.73
N SER A 141 -11.78 7.93 -5.63
CA SER A 141 -11.63 6.72 -6.47
C SER A 141 -11.35 5.46 -5.63
N LEU A 142 -10.76 5.63 -4.44
CA LEU A 142 -10.45 4.54 -3.50
C LEU A 142 -11.49 4.39 -2.36
N SER A 143 -12.66 5.04 -2.48
CA SER A 143 -13.70 5.06 -1.42
C SER A 143 -14.68 3.89 -1.48
N GLY A 144 -14.58 3.02 -2.48
CA GLY A 144 -15.51 1.94 -2.73
C GLY A 144 -15.72 1.00 -1.55
N SER A 145 -16.97 0.56 -1.38
CA SER A 145 -17.36 -0.46 -0.40
C SER A 145 -17.51 -1.84 -1.03
N ALA A 146 -17.24 -1.97 -2.34
CA ALA A 146 -17.47 -3.18 -3.07
C ALA A 146 -16.43 -4.25 -2.74
N LEU A 147 -16.90 -5.44 -2.43
CA LEU A 147 -16.08 -6.64 -2.19
C LEU A 147 -15.34 -7.13 -3.46
N ASP A 148 -15.58 -6.49 -4.61
CA ASP A 148 -14.97 -6.84 -5.90
C ASP A 148 -13.64 -6.13 -6.17
N GLY A 149 -13.18 -5.26 -5.27
CA GLY A 149 -11.87 -4.62 -5.35
C GLY A 149 -11.72 -3.54 -6.42
N SER A 150 -12.78 -3.16 -7.14
CA SER A 150 -12.69 -2.20 -8.26
C SER A 150 -12.52 -0.74 -7.83
N GLN A 151 -12.75 -0.43 -6.56
CA GLN A 151 -12.60 0.91 -5.97
C GLN A 151 -11.82 0.91 -4.65
N GLN A 152 -10.97 -0.06 -4.45
CA GLN A 152 -10.09 -0.18 -3.28
C GLN A 152 -8.71 -0.64 -3.73
N MET A 153 -7.67 -0.17 -3.08
CA MET A 153 -6.32 -0.61 -3.39
C MET A 153 -6.02 -1.91 -2.64
N LYS A 154 -5.83 -3.00 -3.38
CA LYS A 154 -5.42 -4.29 -2.84
C LYS A 154 -3.90 -4.34 -2.67
N ILE A 155 -3.43 -4.51 -1.45
CA ILE A 155 -2.01 -4.75 -1.14
C ILE A 155 -1.83 -6.23 -0.83
N HIS A 156 -1.04 -6.92 -1.65
CA HIS A 156 -0.75 -8.34 -1.52
C HIS A 156 0.62 -8.55 -0.89
N PHE A 157 0.69 -9.33 0.20
CA PHE A 157 1.92 -9.58 0.94
C PHE A 157 2.12 -11.07 1.31
N GLY A 158 1.10 -11.91 1.13
CA GLY A 158 1.15 -13.33 1.42
C GLY A 158 1.53 -14.19 0.22
N THR A 159 1.57 -15.52 0.42
CA THR A 159 1.88 -16.52 -0.61
C THR A 159 0.65 -17.11 -1.29
N GLY A 160 -0.53 -16.94 -0.69
CA GLY A 160 -1.80 -17.47 -1.16
C GLY A 160 -2.75 -16.42 -1.70
N ASN A 161 -4.05 -16.67 -1.65
CA ASN A 161 -5.10 -15.73 -2.04
C ASN A 161 -6.24 -15.69 -1.01
N SER A 162 -5.91 -15.82 0.27
CA SER A 162 -6.84 -15.67 1.37
C SER A 162 -6.95 -14.22 1.80
N SER A 163 -8.17 -13.66 1.87
CA SER A 163 -8.40 -12.28 2.31
C SER A 163 -8.06 -12.05 3.79
N ALA A 164 -7.95 -13.10 4.57
CA ALA A 164 -7.62 -13.00 6.00
C ALA A 164 -6.10 -12.92 6.25
N GLU A 165 -5.28 -13.48 5.34
CA GLU A 165 -3.86 -13.73 5.60
C GLU A 165 -2.92 -13.14 4.53
N ASP A 166 -3.38 -13.03 3.27
CA ASP A 166 -2.47 -12.75 2.15
C ASP A 166 -2.55 -11.35 1.59
N TYR A 167 -3.65 -10.63 1.82
CA TYR A 167 -3.81 -9.27 1.31
C TYR A 167 -4.73 -8.40 2.18
N TYR A 168 -4.56 -7.11 2.07
CA TYR A 168 -5.39 -6.11 2.72
C TYR A 168 -5.86 -5.07 1.70
N TYR A 169 -7.08 -4.55 1.91
CA TYR A 169 -7.63 -3.47 1.11
C TYR A 169 -7.45 -2.14 1.85
N ILE A 170 -6.79 -1.18 1.20
CA ILE A 170 -6.73 0.19 1.67
C ILE A 170 -7.92 0.94 1.09
N LYS A 171 -8.69 1.57 1.96
CA LYS A 171 -9.80 2.45 1.64
C LYS A 171 -9.46 3.86 2.06
N ILE A 172 -9.53 4.81 1.12
CA ILE A 172 -9.35 6.23 1.38
C ILE A 172 -10.60 6.95 0.86
N ASN A 173 -11.29 7.65 1.76
CA ASN A 173 -12.46 8.41 1.39
C ASN A 173 -12.08 9.71 0.67
N ALA A 174 -13.01 10.27 -0.11
CA ALA A 174 -12.81 11.56 -0.75
C ALA A 174 -12.61 12.66 0.31
N ALA A 175 -11.61 13.50 0.11
CA ALA A 175 -11.32 14.68 0.93
C ALA A 175 -11.52 15.98 0.14
N THR A 176 -12.37 15.98 -0.88
CA THR A 176 -12.74 17.19 -1.62
C THR A 176 -13.65 18.08 -0.77
N ALA A 177 -13.69 19.39 -1.04
CA ALA A 177 -14.55 20.31 -0.32
C ALA A 177 -16.03 19.88 -0.37
N SER A 178 -16.50 19.33 -1.49
CA SER A 178 -17.87 18.80 -1.61
C SER A 178 -18.12 17.57 -0.74
N ALA A 179 -17.14 16.65 -0.63
CA ALA A 179 -17.25 15.46 0.22
C ALA A 179 -17.22 15.82 1.72
N LEU A 180 -16.47 16.86 2.06
CA LEU A 180 -16.39 17.40 3.43
C LEU A 180 -17.57 18.31 3.77
N GLY A 181 -18.42 18.67 2.79
CA GLY A 181 -19.57 19.54 3.00
C GLY A 181 -19.20 20.98 3.29
N VAL A 182 -18.08 21.50 2.73
CA VAL A 182 -17.61 22.86 2.92
C VAL A 182 -17.54 23.62 1.60
N GLY A 183 -17.74 24.94 1.63
CA GLY A 183 -17.67 25.78 0.44
C GLY A 183 -18.90 25.69 -0.47
N ASN A 184 -18.92 26.55 -1.50
CA ASN A 184 -20.03 26.67 -2.45
C ASN A 184 -19.92 25.69 -3.62
N ASN A 185 -19.34 24.52 -3.42
CA ASN A 185 -19.21 23.54 -4.49
C ASN A 185 -20.49 22.72 -4.60
N ILE A 186 -21.40 23.17 -5.46
CA ILE A 186 -22.67 22.51 -5.74
C ILE A 186 -22.41 21.22 -6.51
N ALA A 187 -22.08 20.14 -5.83
CA ALA A 187 -22.27 18.81 -6.36
C ALA A 187 -23.73 18.41 -6.11
N ALA A 188 -24.52 18.47 -7.19
CA ALA A 188 -25.87 17.88 -7.26
C ALA A 188 -26.81 18.12 -6.05
N GLY A 189 -27.39 19.30 -5.96
CA GLY A 189 -28.61 19.52 -5.19
C GLY A 189 -28.46 19.85 -3.71
N THR A 190 -27.26 19.97 -3.19
CA THR A 190 -27.03 20.47 -1.83
C THR A 190 -26.73 21.97 -1.88
N ALA A 191 -27.43 22.77 -1.08
CA ALA A 191 -27.16 24.20 -0.97
C ALA A 191 -25.71 24.42 -0.55
N GLY A 192 -24.94 25.16 -1.38
CA GLY A 192 -23.54 25.46 -1.09
C GLY A 192 -23.43 26.24 0.22
N TYR A 193 -22.43 25.89 1.02
CA TYR A 193 -22.16 26.56 2.28
C TYR A 193 -21.43 27.88 2.02
N THR A 194 -22.00 28.98 2.52
CA THR A 194 -21.46 30.34 2.42
C THR A 194 -21.55 31.00 3.79
N ILE A 195 -20.61 31.83 4.10
CA ILE A 195 -20.57 32.64 5.34
C ILE A 195 -20.97 34.10 5.11
N SER A 196 -21.56 34.40 3.95
CA SER A 196 -21.96 35.76 3.55
C SER A 196 -23.06 36.40 4.45
N THR A 197 -23.77 35.59 5.21
CA THR A 197 -24.76 36.05 6.21
C THR A 197 -24.48 35.44 7.58
N GLN A 198 -24.90 36.09 8.65
CA GLN A 198 -24.69 35.61 10.02
C GLN A 198 -25.34 34.23 10.26
N SER A 199 -26.54 34.00 9.75
CA SER A 199 -27.24 32.73 9.88
C SER A 199 -26.54 31.60 9.07
N ALA A 200 -26.08 31.90 7.87
CA ALA A 200 -25.32 30.95 7.06
C ALA A 200 -24.00 30.57 7.73
N ALA A 201 -23.24 31.52 8.25
CA ALA A 201 -22.00 31.30 8.98
C ALA A 201 -22.17 30.40 10.21
N GLN A 202 -23.30 30.51 10.92
CA GLN A 202 -23.61 29.65 12.07
C GLN A 202 -23.89 28.21 11.66
N VAL A 203 -24.51 27.96 10.52
CA VAL A 203 -24.72 26.61 9.98
C VAL A 203 -23.39 25.97 9.53
N ASP A 204 -22.60 26.74 8.84
CA ASP A 204 -21.34 26.25 8.29
C ASP A 204 -20.29 25.96 9.37
N ARG A 205 -20.24 26.75 10.43
CA ARG A 205 -19.46 26.45 11.65
C ARG A 205 -19.84 25.11 12.25
N LYS A 206 -21.10 24.71 12.24
CA LYS A 206 -21.55 23.40 12.72
C LYS A 206 -21.11 22.27 11.80
N SER A 207 -21.19 22.46 10.49
CA SER A 207 -20.74 21.49 9.48
C SER A 207 -19.24 21.24 9.59
N THR A 208 -18.43 22.29 9.61
CA THR A 208 -16.97 22.20 9.73
C THR A 208 -16.54 21.50 11.02
N ARG A 209 -17.29 21.70 12.12
CA ARG A 209 -17.02 21.02 13.40
C ARG A 209 -17.28 19.51 13.34
N LEU A 210 -18.29 19.07 12.59
CA LEU A 210 -18.62 17.64 12.46
C LEU A 210 -17.58 16.88 11.60
N ASN A 211 -16.92 17.57 10.67
CA ASN A 211 -15.95 16.98 9.77
C ASN A 211 -14.50 17.00 10.32
N SER A 212 -14.25 17.72 11.41
CA SER A 212 -12.93 17.83 12.07
C SER A 212 -12.80 16.92 13.32
N SER A 213 -13.78 16.11 13.62
CA SER A 213 -13.81 15.10 14.69
C SER A 213 -13.84 13.69 14.13
#